data_962f949590ca3c51b1c324c330b603ac
#
_entry.id   962f949590ca3c51b1c324c330b603ac
#
_cell.length_a   1.000
_cell.length_b   1.000
_cell.length_c   1.000
_cell.angle_alpha   90.00
_cell.angle_beta   90.00
_cell.angle_gamma   90.00
#
_symmetry.space_group_name_H-M   'P 1'
#
loop_
_entity.id
_entity.type
_entity.pdbx_description
1 polymer ?
#
loop_
_entity_poly.entity_id
_entity_poly.type
_entity_poly.pdbx_seq_one_letter_code
_entity_poly.pdbx_strand_id
1 'polypeptide(L)'
;MTSSFTDAIQALDQQLIQLVYRSRSLIQGAEYDKLMATCLRNNAARGITGVLISHSGWFLQVLEGSAANVNSLFKIIENDPRHSDFLLLRFNAVVARDFTDWSMASIEVDEQRFLNIANQALQAEDAAMSEVRDFLCYGEWID
;
A
#
# COMPACT_ATOMS: atom_id res chain seq x y z
N MET A 1 -0.69 36.18 -11.27
CA MET A 1 -0.93 35.94 -9.86
C MET A 1 -1.93 34.82 -9.60
N THR A 2 -2.73 34.49 -10.59
CA THR A 2 -3.60 33.31 -10.52
C THR A 2 -2.81 32.00 -10.44
N SER A 3 -1.54 32.01 -10.85
CA SER A 3 -0.67 30.83 -10.83
C SER A 3 -0.38 30.30 -9.42
N SER A 4 -0.41 31.14 -8.36
CA SER A 4 -0.02 30.69 -7.02
C SER A 4 -0.99 29.69 -6.40
N PHE A 5 -2.31 29.83 -6.64
CA PHE A 5 -3.28 28.84 -6.18
C PHE A 5 -3.15 27.53 -6.96
N THR A 6 -3.01 27.61 -8.28
CA THR A 6 -2.80 26.45 -9.14
C THR A 6 -1.51 25.72 -8.76
N ASP A 7 -0.44 26.47 -8.50
CA ASP A 7 0.85 25.89 -8.08
C ASP A 7 0.71 25.15 -6.74
N ALA A 8 -0.06 25.72 -5.79
CA ALA A 8 -0.32 25.08 -4.51
C ALA A 8 -1.09 23.78 -4.66
N ILE A 9 -2.10 23.74 -5.53
CA ILE A 9 -2.87 22.52 -5.81
C ILE A 9 -1.96 21.47 -6.44
N GLN A 10 -1.12 21.86 -7.41
CA GLN A 10 -0.18 20.94 -8.04
C GLN A 10 0.84 20.38 -7.03
N ALA A 11 1.28 21.20 -6.08
CA ALA A 11 2.19 20.77 -5.03
C ALA A 11 1.53 19.72 -4.13
N LEU A 12 0.24 19.88 -3.78
CA LEU A 12 -0.51 18.89 -3.03
C LEU A 12 -0.63 17.58 -3.79
N ASP A 13 -0.91 17.64 -5.10
CA ASP A 13 -1.02 16.45 -5.96
C ASP A 13 0.28 15.67 -6.03
N GLN A 14 1.43 16.34 -5.91
CA GLN A 14 2.75 15.72 -5.96
C GLN A 14 3.29 15.32 -4.60
N GLN A 15 2.57 15.64 -3.51
CA GLN A 15 2.98 15.26 -2.17
C GLN A 15 3.11 13.73 -2.07
N LEU A 16 4.24 13.26 -1.55
CA LEU A 16 4.44 11.83 -1.32
C LEU A 16 3.58 11.38 -0.15
N ILE A 17 2.79 10.34 -0.39
CA ILE A 17 1.91 9.77 0.65
C ILE A 17 2.12 8.28 0.78
N GLN A 18 1.73 7.77 1.96
CA GLN A 18 1.59 6.34 2.23
C GLN A 18 0.13 6.07 2.57
N LEU A 19 -0.48 5.13 1.87
CA LEU A 19 -1.85 4.69 2.10
C LEU A 19 -1.82 3.22 2.50
N VAL A 20 -2.56 2.86 3.54
CA VAL A 20 -2.69 1.47 3.99
C VAL A 20 -4.17 1.14 4.11
N TYR A 21 -4.59 0.04 3.50
CA TYR A 21 -5.94 -0.45 3.66
C TYR A 21 -5.94 -1.96 3.94
N ARG A 22 -7.05 -2.41 4.52
CA ARG A 22 -7.34 -3.83 4.74
C ARG A 22 -8.48 -4.24 3.83
N SER A 23 -8.42 -5.45 3.31
CA SER A 23 -9.56 -6.03 2.58
C SER A 23 -9.51 -7.55 2.68
N ARG A 24 -10.57 -8.20 2.21
CA ARG A 24 -10.64 -9.64 2.13
C ARG A 24 -10.73 -10.06 0.67
N SER A 25 -9.87 -10.99 0.25
CA SER A 25 -9.87 -11.49 -1.12
C SER A 25 -11.05 -12.41 -1.37
N LEU A 26 -11.70 -12.23 -2.53
CA LEU A 26 -12.76 -13.11 -3.02
C LEU A 26 -12.24 -14.02 -4.13
N ILE A 27 -10.95 -13.93 -4.46
CA ILE A 27 -10.31 -14.76 -5.50
C ILE A 27 -9.10 -15.47 -4.90
N GLN A 28 -8.64 -16.52 -5.59
CA GLN A 28 -7.45 -17.28 -5.20
C GLN A 28 -6.84 -17.97 -6.42
N GLY A 29 -5.65 -18.56 -6.24
CA GLY A 29 -4.98 -19.34 -7.28
C GLY A 29 -4.59 -18.50 -8.50
N ALA A 30 -4.89 -19.01 -9.70
CA ALA A 30 -4.49 -18.39 -10.96
C ALA A 30 -5.07 -16.98 -11.15
N GLU A 31 -6.29 -16.74 -10.69
CA GLU A 31 -6.91 -15.41 -10.75
C GLU A 31 -6.13 -14.40 -9.90
N TYR A 32 -5.71 -14.82 -8.72
CA TYR A 32 -4.89 -13.99 -7.83
C TYR A 32 -3.55 -13.67 -8.47
N ASP A 33 -2.85 -14.67 -9.02
CA ASP A 33 -1.54 -14.49 -9.66
C ASP A 33 -1.63 -13.52 -10.84
N LYS A 34 -2.69 -13.62 -11.62
CA LYS A 34 -2.92 -12.72 -12.75
C LYS A 34 -3.17 -11.30 -12.30
N LEU A 35 -3.93 -11.11 -11.22
CA LEU A 35 -4.17 -9.80 -10.63
C LEU A 35 -2.86 -9.17 -10.15
N MET A 36 -2.02 -9.93 -9.46
CA MET A 36 -0.73 -9.45 -8.96
C MET A 36 0.18 -9.01 -10.09
N ALA A 37 0.23 -9.77 -11.19
CA ALA A 37 1.04 -9.40 -12.36
C ALA A 37 0.56 -8.07 -12.97
N THR A 38 -0.76 -7.86 -13.02
CA THR A 38 -1.35 -6.61 -13.51
C THR A 38 -1.01 -5.44 -12.59
N CYS A 39 -1.10 -5.64 -11.28
CA CYS A 39 -0.75 -4.62 -10.29
C CYS A 39 0.71 -4.18 -10.42
N LEU A 40 1.64 -5.12 -10.58
CA LEU A 40 3.06 -4.81 -10.75
C LEU A 40 3.29 -3.88 -11.94
N ARG A 41 2.67 -4.20 -13.08
CA ARG A 41 2.83 -3.37 -14.29
C ARG A 41 2.23 -1.98 -14.11
N ASN A 42 1.03 -1.90 -13.58
CA ASN A 42 0.31 -0.64 -13.44
C ASN A 42 0.96 0.27 -12.39
N ASN A 43 1.42 -0.31 -11.29
CA ASN A 43 2.08 0.44 -10.23
C ASN A 43 3.41 1.04 -10.73
N ALA A 44 4.20 0.24 -11.43
CA ALA A 44 5.46 0.72 -11.99
C ALA A 44 5.24 1.90 -12.95
N ALA A 45 4.23 1.80 -13.81
CA ALA A 45 3.89 2.87 -14.77
C ALA A 45 3.43 4.16 -14.08
N ARG A 46 2.88 4.06 -12.88
CA ARG A 46 2.37 5.21 -12.09
C ARG A 46 3.36 5.71 -11.03
N GLY A 47 4.54 5.12 -10.95
CA GLY A 47 5.51 5.47 -9.92
C GLY A 47 5.05 5.10 -8.52
N ILE A 48 4.24 4.05 -8.39
CA ILE A 48 3.73 3.55 -7.11
C ILE A 48 4.57 2.35 -6.68
N THR A 49 4.95 2.36 -5.40
CA THR A 49 5.65 1.26 -4.74
C THR A 49 4.83 0.79 -3.55
N GLY A 50 5.14 -0.40 -3.03
CA GLY A 50 4.42 -0.88 -1.86
C GLY A 50 4.59 -2.37 -1.60
N VAL A 51 3.74 -2.88 -0.72
CA VAL A 51 3.75 -4.28 -0.31
C VAL A 51 2.33 -4.76 -0.08
N LEU A 52 2.09 -6.01 -0.45
CA LEU A 52 0.85 -6.73 -0.12
C LEU A 52 1.18 -7.75 0.96
N ILE A 53 0.56 -7.59 2.12
CA ILE A 53 0.74 -8.46 3.29
C ILE A 53 -0.53 -9.30 3.42
N SER A 54 -0.39 -10.62 3.49
CA SER A 54 -1.54 -11.51 3.51
C SER A 54 -1.54 -12.47 4.68
N HIS A 55 -2.74 -12.84 5.10
CA HIS A 55 -3.00 -13.90 6.07
C HIS A 55 -4.40 -14.45 5.84
N SER A 56 -4.49 -15.74 5.52
CA SER A 56 -5.77 -16.47 5.41
C SER A 56 -6.85 -15.75 4.59
N GLY A 57 -6.46 -15.18 3.45
CA GLY A 57 -7.39 -14.47 2.55
C GLY A 57 -7.63 -13.02 2.92
N TRP A 58 -7.08 -12.53 4.03
CA TRP A 58 -7.08 -11.12 4.39
C TRP A 58 -5.83 -10.44 3.85
N PHE A 59 -5.98 -9.20 3.45
CA PHE A 59 -4.89 -8.39 2.90
C PHE A 59 -4.74 -7.08 3.63
N LEU A 60 -3.47 -6.70 3.82
CA LEU A 60 -3.06 -5.33 4.09
C LEU A 60 -2.24 -4.89 2.90
N GLN A 61 -2.65 -3.83 2.23
CA GLN A 61 -1.85 -3.28 1.14
C GLN A 61 -1.33 -1.90 1.51
N VAL A 62 -0.03 -1.71 1.31
CA VAL A 62 0.63 -0.42 1.47
C VAL A 62 0.95 0.12 0.10
N LEU A 63 0.53 1.35 -0.17
CA LEU A 63 0.78 2.05 -1.43
C LEU A 63 1.53 3.35 -1.13
N GLU A 64 2.60 3.59 -1.87
CA GLU A 64 3.40 4.81 -1.74
C GLU A 64 3.61 5.44 -3.10
N GLY A 65 3.44 6.76 -3.17
CA GLY A 65 3.60 7.51 -4.40
C GLY A 65 3.03 8.92 -4.24
N SER A 66 2.91 9.63 -5.35
CA SER A 66 2.27 10.96 -5.32
C SER A 66 0.82 10.84 -4.91
N ALA A 67 0.32 11.84 -4.20
CA ALA A 67 -1.07 11.87 -3.74
C ALA A 67 -2.06 11.65 -4.89
N ALA A 68 -1.84 12.29 -6.02
CA ALA A 68 -2.72 12.14 -7.18
C ALA A 68 -2.75 10.71 -7.70
N ASN A 69 -1.58 10.07 -7.86
CA ASN A 69 -1.48 8.71 -8.40
C ASN A 69 -2.03 7.67 -7.43
N VAL A 70 -1.70 7.78 -6.15
CA VAL A 70 -2.20 6.86 -5.13
C VAL A 70 -3.71 6.98 -4.99
N ASN A 71 -4.25 8.20 -4.98
CA ASN A 71 -5.69 8.42 -4.89
C ASN A 71 -6.43 7.84 -6.09
N SER A 72 -5.90 8.01 -7.30
CA SER A 72 -6.50 7.42 -8.51
C SER A 72 -6.52 5.90 -8.46
N LEU A 73 -5.42 5.29 -8.02
CA LEU A 73 -5.34 3.83 -7.88
C LEU A 73 -6.27 3.33 -6.78
N PHE A 74 -6.35 4.04 -5.66
CA PHE A 74 -7.21 3.67 -4.54
C PHE A 74 -8.68 3.60 -4.97
N LYS A 75 -9.14 4.53 -5.77
CA LYS A 75 -10.51 4.54 -6.29
C LYS A 75 -10.80 3.31 -7.16
N ILE A 76 -9.84 2.90 -7.98
CA ILE A 76 -9.96 1.71 -8.80
C ILE A 76 -10.05 0.46 -7.92
N ILE A 77 -9.17 0.36 -6.92
CA ILE A 77 -9.13 -0.76 -5.99
C ILE A 77 -10.43 -0.85 -5.18
N GLU A 78 -10.89 0.26 -4.64
CA GLU A 78 -12.11 0.33 -3.83
C GLU A 78 -13.33 -0.20 -4.58
N ASN A 79 -13.39 0.04 -5.88
CA ASN A 79 -14.51 -0.38 -6.74
C ASN A 79 -14.33 -1.76 -7.36
N ASP A 80 -13.22 -2.45 -7.07
CA ASP A 80 -12.95 -3.77 -7.62
C ASP A 80 -13.77 -4.83 -6.87
N PRO A 81 -14.62 -5.62 -7.57
CA PRO A 81 -15.48 -6.62 -6.92
C PRO A 81 -14.74 -7.87 -6.44
N ARG A 82 -13.43 -7.99 -6.68
CA ARG A 82 -12.65 -9.16 -6.29
C ARG A 82 -12.23 -9.16 -4.83
N HIS A 83 -12.66 -8.17 -4.05
CA HIS A 83 -12.43 -8.12 -2.61
C HIS A 83 -13.63 -7.49 -1.89
N SER A 84 -13.68 -7.69 -0.57
CA SER A 84 -14.73 -7.17 0.31
C SER A 84 -14.13 -6.68 1.61
N ASP A 85 -14.98 -6.19 2.52
CA ASP A 85 -14.57 -5.77 3.86
C ASP A 85 -13.45 -4.74 3.83
N PHE A 86 -13.56 -3.79 2.94
CA PHE A 86 -12.57 -2.75 2.68
C PHE A 86 -12.56 -1.73 3.80
N LEU A 87 -11.39 -1.46 4.38
CA LEU A 87 -11.22 -0.45 5.43
C LEU A 87 -9.91 0.30 5.22
N LEU A 88 -10.00 1.61 5.09
CA LEU A 88 -8.83 2.46 5.04
C LEU A 88 -8.27 2.63 6.45
N LEU A 89 -6.99 2.29 6.64
CA LEU A 89 -6.33 2.34 7.94
C LEU A 89 -5.42 3.55 8.09
N ARG A 90 -4.79 4.00 7.00
CA ARG A 90 -3.82 5.07 7.07
C ARG A 90 -3.76 5.81 5.73
N PHE A 91 -3.67 7.13 5.80
CA PHE A 91 -3.44 7.99 4.65
C PHE A 91 -2.64 9.20 5.17
N ASN A 92 -1.32 9.18 4.95
CA ASN A 92 -0.42 10.18 5.51
C ASN A 92 0.55 10.71 4.48
N ALA A 93 0.87 11.99 4.56
CA ALA A 93 2.04 12.54 3.90
C ALA A 93 3.29 11.98 4.60
N VAL A 94 4.29 11.60 3.81
CA VAL A 94 5.56 11.06 4.31
C VAL A 94 6.73 11.79 3.64
N VAL A 95 7.88 11.81 4.31
CA VAL A 95 9.07 12.46 3.76
C VAL A 95 9.86 11.55 2.82
N ALA A 96 9.71 10.24 2.97
CA ALA A 96 10.39 9.23 2.17
C ALA A 96 9.55 7.96 2.09
N ARG A 97 9.79 7.16 1.06
CA ARG A 97 9.14 5.85 0.91
C ARG A 97 9.80 4.83 1.82
N ASP A 98 8.99 3.93 2.38
CA ASP A 98 9.49 2.74 3.07
C ASP A 98 9.82 1.62 2.06
N PHE A 99 9.11 1.58 0.93
CA PHE A 99 9.19 0.48 -0.04
C PHE A 99 9.67 0.95 -1.40
N THR A 100 10.81 1.63 -1.44
CA THR A 100 11.35 2.30 -2.63
C THR A 100 11.60 1.34 -3.80
N ASP A 101 12.06 0.12 -3.51
CA ASP A 101 12.54 -0.82 -4.52
C ASP A 101 11.48 -1.82 -5.00
N TRP A 102 10.27 -1.73 -4.50
CA TRP A 102 9.22 -2.71 -4.82
C TRP A 102 7.99 -2.05 -5.43
N SER A 103 7.73 -2.32 -6.72
CA SER A 103 6.47 -1.91 -7.37
C SER A 103 5.28 -2.58 -6.69
N MET A 104 5.44 -3.81 -6.23
CA MET A 104 4.53 -4.48 -5.30
C MET A 104 5.18 -5.77 -4.83
N ALA A 105 5.74 -5.78 -3.64
CA ALA A 105 6.19 -6.99 -2.97
C ALA A 105 4.99 -7.71 -2.36
N SER A 106 5.09 -9.02 -2.16
CA SER A 106 4.02 -9.82 -1.54
C SER A 106 4.63 -10.70 -0.47
N ILE A 107 4.08 -10.63 0.74
CA ILE A 107 4.52 -11.47 1.86
C ILE A 107 3.32 -12.07 2.58
N GLU A 108 3.51 -13.26 3.14
CA GLU A 108 2.54 -13.92 3.99
C GLU A 108 3.02 -13.86 5.42
N VAL A 109 2.10 -13.59 6.36
CA VAL A 109 2.42 -13.48 7.78
C VAL A 109 1.41 -14.28 8.61
N ASP A 110 1.73 -14.50 9.89
CA ASP A 110 0.78 -15.11 10.82
C ASP A 110 -0.26 -14.08 11.29
N GLU A 111 -1.28 -14.55 11.99
CA GLU A 111 -2.38 -13.73 12.47
C GLU A 111 -1.89 -12.60 13.38
N GLN A 112 -1.01 -12.91 14.31
CA GLN A 112 -0.52 -11.94 15.28
C GLN A 112 0.24 -10.80 14.59
N ARG A 113 1.11 -11.14 13.65
CA ARG A 113 1.88 -10.13 12.91
C ARG A 113 0.97 -9.28 12.02
N PHE A 114 -0.01 -9.91 11.37
CA PHE A 114 -0.99 -9.20 10.54
C PHE A 114 -1.76 -8.16 11.38
N LEU A 115 -2.28 -8.58 12.53
CA LEU A 115 -3.04 -7.69 13.41
C LEU A 115 -2.16 -6.58 13.98
N ASN A 116 -0.91 -6.88 14.32
CA ASN A 116 0.02 -5.88 14.82
C ASN A 116 0.32 -4.80 13.77
N ILE A 117 0.56 -5.21 12.53
CA ILE A 117 0.83 -4.27 11.43
C ILE A 117 -0.41 -3.40 11.18
N ALA A 118 -1.59 -4.01 11.11
CA ALA A 118 -2.85 -3.29 10.90
C ALA A 118 -3.11 -2.27 12.00
N ASN A 119 -2.91 -2.67 13.25
CA ASN A 119 -3.13 -1.81 14.41
C ASN A 119 -2.18 -0.61 14.43
N GLN A 120 -0.91 -0.85 14.15
CA GLN A 120 0.08 0.24 14.09
C GLN A 120 -0.22 1.20 12.94
N ALA A 121 -0.64 0.69 11.78
CA ALA A 121 -1.05 1.54 10.67
C ALA A 121 -2.21 2.45 11.06
N LEU A 122 -3.23 1.88 11.72
CA LEU A 122 -4.40 2.63 12.18
C LEU A 122 -4.04 3.72 13.19
N GLN A 123 -3.03 3.48 14.03
CA GLN A 123 -2.56 4.43 15.04
C GLN A 123 -1.44 5.35 14.55
N ALA A 124 -1.14 5.31 13.26
CA ALA A 124 -0.06 6.08 12.62
C ALA A 124 1.31 5.84 13.26
N GLU A 125 1.57 4.62 13.72
CA GLU A 125 2.87 4.18 14.23
C GLU A 125 3.68 3.53 13.10
N ASP A 126 5.00 3.72 13.12
CA ASP A 126 5.87 3.33 12.00
C ASP A 126 6.72 2.09 12.24
N ALA A 127 6.77 1.58 13.48
CA ALA A 127 7.66 0.45 13.82
C ALA A 127 7.38 -0.79 12.99
N ALA A 128 6.11 -1.17 12.80
CA ALA A 128 5.75 -2.36 12.04
C ALA A 128 6.11 -2.23 10.56
N MET A 129 5.96 -1.04 9.98
CA MET A 129 6.35 -0.81 8.58
C MET A 129 7.85 -0.91 8.39
N SER A 130 8.63 -0.45 9.36
CA SER A 130 10.08 -0.60 9.35
C SER A 130 10.48 -2.08 9.42
N GLU A 131 9.80 -2.87 10.23
CA GLU A 131 10.04 -4.32 10.33
C GLU A 131 9.73 -5.03 9.02
N VAL A 132 8.62 -4.67 8.35
CA VAL A 132 8.26 -5.22 7.04
C VAL A 132 9.33 -4.89 6.00
N ARG A 133 9.78 -3.64 5.97
CA ARG A 133 10.84 -3.21 5.07
C ARG A 133 12.12 -4.00 5.30
N ASP A 134 12.51 -4.18 6.56
CA ASP A 134 13.71 -4.92 6.92
C ASP A 134 13.58 -6.40 6.54
N PHE A 135 12.41 -7.00 6.70
CA PHE A 135 12.16 -8.35 6.23
C PHE A 135 12.37 -8.46 4.72
N LEU A 136 11.86 -7.52 3.95
CA LEU A 136 12.03 -7.51 2.49
C LEU A 136 13.51 -7.35 2.09
N CYS A 137 14.27 -6.59 2.86
CA CYS A 137 15.69 -6.36 2.57
C CYS A 137 16.58 -7.52 3.00
N TYR A 138 16.31 -8.15 4.14
CA TYR A 138 17.23 -9.08 4.79
C TYR A 138 16.70 -10.51 4.91
N GLY A 139 15.43 -10.74 4.60
CA GLY A 139 14.84 -12.07 4.58
C GLY A 139 14.47 -12.66 5.94
N GLU A 140 14.54 -11.87 7.02
CA GLU A 140 14.18 -12.33 8.36
C GLU A 140 13.53 -11.22 9.18
N TRP A 141 12.68 -11.64 10.13
CA TRP A 141 12.04 -10.72 11.06
C TRP A 141 12.98 -10.39 12.21
N ILE A 142 13.19 -9.10 12.41
CA ILE A 142 13.98 -8.59 13.54
C ILE A 142 12.98 -8.12 14.59
N ASP A 143 12.72 -8.96 15.56
CA ASP A 143 11.79 -8.66 16.64
C ASP A 143 12.49 -8.09 17.87
#